data_bdb7f74e685789abc2dd8f103056e3ba
#
_entry.id   bdb7f74e685789abc2dd8f103056e3ba
#
_cell.length_a   1.000
_cell.length_b   1.000
_cell.length_c   1.000
_cell.angle_alpha   90.00
_cell.angle_beta   90.00
_cell.angle_gamma   90.00
#
_symmetry.space_group_name_H-M   'P 1'
#
loop_
_entity.id
_entity.type
_entity.pdbx_description
1 polymer ?
#
loop_
_entity_poly.entity_id
_entity_poly.type
_entity_poly.pdbx_seq_one_letter_code
_entity_poly.pdbx_strand_id
1 'polypeptide(L)'
;GFARARIDGVVYPLEEPPKLKKQEKHTIEVVVDRLAVKSDAVRRLTDSVETALRLSSGLVTLEFVDLPEHDPDRERMFSEHLVCLYDGNQFEELEPRSFSFNSPFGACPECTGLGNKMEVDVDLVIPNPDLSLEEGAIDPWASGHIFDYFFRLTKALSNELDFSLNVPWKKLPLKARNALLHGNDHEVQVKYKNRYGRQRTYSTGFEGVIQYIERKHQESESDSSREKLEGYMREVPCPACAGARLKPLSLAVTLNDKSIAQIAQLPIGECAEFLKTLELSPRER
;
A
#
# COMPACT_ATOMS: atom_id res chain seq x y z
N GLY A 1 -45.41 1.79 -0.92
CA GLY A 1 -44.76 0.66 -0.23
C GLY A 1 -44.54 -0.48 -1.22
N PHE A 2 -43.52 -1.29 -0.94
CA PHE A 2 -43.20 -2.46 -1.71
C PHE A 2 -43.99 -3.67 -1.16
N ALA A 3 -44.32 -4.61 -2.00
CA ALA A 3 -45.13 -5.76 -1.60
C ALA A 3 -44.28 -7.03 -1.34
N ARG A 4 -43.05 -7.08 -1.81
CA ARG A 4 -42.21 -8.29 -1.75
C ARG A 4 -40.74 -7.97 -1.47
N ALA A 5 -40.07 -8.91 -0.79
CA ALA A 5 -38.63 -8.93 -0.63
C ALA A 5 -38.06 -10.28 -1.05
N ARG A 6 -36.84 -10.30 -1.55
CA ARG A 6 -36.05 -11.50 -1.76
C ARG A 6 -35.06 -11.63 -0.58
N ILE A 7 -35.13 -12.76 0.11
CA ILE A 7 -34.29 -13.04 1.27
C ILE A 7 -33.52 -14.31 1.00
N ASP A 8 -32.23 -14.25 0.98
CA ASP A 8 -31.30 -15.37 0.67
C ASP A 8 -31.70 -16.10 -0.64
N GLY A 9 -32.06 -15.30 -1.67
CA GLY A 9 -32.46 -15.81 -2.99
C GLY A 9 -33.93 -16.20 -3.13
N VAL A 10 -34.72 -16.24 -2.05
CA VAL A 10 -36.15 -16.64 -2.08
C VAL A 10 -37.06 -15.42 -1.90
N VAL A 11 -38.05 -15.29 -2.76
CA VAL A 11 -39.02 -14.18 -2.74
C VAL A 11 -40.17 -14.44 -1.78
N TYR A 12 -40.36 -13.52 -0.84
CA TYR A 12 -41.45 -13.56 0.16
C TYR A 12 -42.34 -12.32 0.06
N PRO A 13 -43.65 -12.45 0.34
CA PRO A 13 -44.49 -11.28 0.56
C PRO A 13 -44.08 -10.57 1.86
N LEU A 14 -44.08 -9.24 1.86
CA LEU A 14 -43.71 -8.46 3.05
C LEU A 14 -44.76 -8.52 4.17
N GLU A 15 -45.94 -8.98 3.88
CA GLU A 15 -47.00 -9.22 4.87
C GLU A 15 -46.67 -10.43 5.77
N GLU A 16 -45.94 -11.41 5.26
CA GLU A 16 -45.56 -12.64 5.98
C GLU A 16 -44.05 -12.93 5.79
N PRO A 17 -43.17 -12.14 6.39
CA PRO A 17 -41.74 -12.35 6.25
C PRO A 17 -41.29 -13.59 7.05
N PRO A 18 -40.27 -14.32 6.58
CA PRO A 18 -39.72 -15.47 7.29
C PRO A 18 -39.02 -15.01 8.57
N LYS A 19 -38.96 -15.87 9.58
CA LYS A 19 -38.17 -15.61 10.80
C LYS A 19 -36.68 -15.80 10.50
N LEU A 20 -35.92 -14.71 10.54
CA LEU A 20 -34.48 -14.72 10.31
C LEU A 20 -33.73 -15.03 11.60
N LYS A 21 -32.63 -15.76 11.49
CA LYS A 21 -31.75 -16.06 12.62
C LYS A 21 -30.81 -14.87 12.88
N LYS A 22 -30.86 -14.31 14.08
CA LYS A 22 -30.10 -13.10 14.46
C LYS A 22 -28.58 -13.20 14.36
N GLN A 23 -28.02 -14.42 14.31
CA GLN A 23 -26.58 -14.67 14.29
C GLN A 23 -26.04 -15.05 12.89
N GLU A 24 -26.91 -15.17 11.89
CA GLU A 24 -26.55 -15.46 10.51
C GLU A 24 -26.63 -14.18 9.68
N LYS A 25 -25.73 -14.05 8.70
CA LYS A 25 -25.79 -12.95 7.73
C LYS A 25 -26.83 -13.32 6.68
N HIS A 26 -27.76 -12.43 6.42
CA HIS A 26 -28.81 -12.58 5.42
C HIS A 26 -28.68 -11.52 4.34
N THR A 27 -28.91 -11.89 3.09
CA THR A 27 -29.06 -10.97 1.97
C THR A 27 -30.53 -10.62 1.82
N ILE A 28 -30.88 -9.35 2.00
CA ILE A 28 -32.27 -8.86 1.91
C ILE A 28 -32.34 -7.84 0.79
N GLU A 29 -33.15 -8.14 -0.22
CA GLU A 29 -33.36 -7.30 -1.40
C GLU A 29 -34.84 -6.95 -1.54
N VAL A 30 -35.13 -5.73 -1.96
CA VAL A 30 -36.52 -5.29 -2.23
C VAL A 30 -36.83 -5.55 -3.69
N VAL A 31 -37.95 -6.27 -3.96
CA VAL A 31 -38.45 -6.42 -5.31
C VAL A 31 -39.24 -5.17 -5.69
N VAL A 32 -38.61 -4.32 -6.50
CA VAL A 32 -39.20 -3.03 -6.91
C VAL A 32 -40.31 -3.25 -7.95
N ASP A 33 -40.06 -4.06 -8.96
CA ASP A 33 -41.04 -4.33 -10.02
C ASP A 33 -40.85 -5.70 -10.68
N ARG A 34 -41.86 -6.15 -11.44
CA ARG A 34 -41.83 -7.33 -12.32
C ARG A 34 -42.37 -6.93 -13.68
N LEU A 35 -41.55 -7.08 -14.68
CA LEU A 35 -41.83 -6.60 -16.04
C LEU A 35 -41.71 -7.76 -17.04
N ALA A 36 -42.56 -7.75 -18.06
CA ALA A 36 -42.30 -8.52 -19.26
C ALA A 36 -41.53 -7.63 -20.26
N VAL A 37 -40.50 -8.20 -20.89
CA VAL A 37 -39.67 -7.45 -21.88
C VAL A 37 -40.51 -7.26 -23.15
N LYS A 38 -41.00 -6.02 -23.32
CA LYS A 38 -41.77 -5.55 -24.48
C LYS A 38 -41.29 -4.17 -24.90
N SER A 39 -41.53 -3.81 -26.15
CA SER A 39 -41.12 -2.51 -26.68
C SER A 39 -41.72 -1.27 -25.95
N ASP A 40 -42.88 -1.43 -25.35
CA ASP A 40 -43.61 -0.42 -24.58
C ASP A 40 -43.20 -0.36 -23.10
N ALA A 41 -42.39 -1.31 -22.61
CA ALA A 41 -41.97 -1.40 -21.21
C ALA A 41 -40.80 -0.48 -20.85
N VAL A 42 -40.17 0.17 -21.83
CA VAL A 42 -38.94 0.96 -21.62
C VAL A 42 -39.11 2.03 -20.52
N ARG A 43 -40.18 2.85 -20.60
CA ARG A 43 -40.45 3.92 -19.63
C ARG A 43 -40.64 3.34 -18.21
N ARG A 44 -41.43 2.27 -18.08
CA ARG A 44 -41.68 1.64 -16.79
C ARG A 44 -40.41 1.00 -16.22
N LEU A 45 -39.58 0.39 -17.07
CA LEU A 45 -38.28 -0.14 -16.68
C LEU A 45 -37.36 0.96 -16.15
N THR A 46 -37.30 2.11 -16.85
CA THR A 46 -36.51 3.27 -16.40
C THR A 46 -36.94 3.74 -15.00
N ASP A 47 -38.25 3.98 -14.81
CA ASP A 47 -38.81 4.41 -13.54
C ASP A 47 -38.50 3.43 -12.40
N SER A 48 -38.56 2.12 -12.70
CA SER A 48 -38.27 1.03 -11.74
C SER A 48 -36.80 0.95 -11.40
N VAL A 49 -35.89 1.08 -12.39
CA VAL A 49 -34.43 1.11 -12.18
C VAL A 49 -34.03 2.34 -11.36
N GLU A 50 -34.53 3.53 -11.70
CA GLU A 50 -34.26 4.75 -10.92
C GLU A 50 -34.74 4.61 -9.46
N THR A 51 -35.88 3.96 -9.24
CA THR A 51 -36.40 3.71 -7.89
C THR A 51 -35.48 2.73 -7.14
N ALA A 52 -35.02 1.67 -7.80
CA ALA A 52 -34.11 0.68 -7.22
C ALA A 52 -32.77 1.32 -6.83
N LEU A 53 -32.15 2.07 -7.74
CA LEU A 53 -30.87 2.77 -7.51
C LEU A 53 -30.96 3.76 -6.33
N ARG A 54 -32.09 4.50 -6.24
CA ARG A 54 -32.33 5.44 -5.11
C ARG A 54 -32.44 4.72 -3.76
N LEU A 55 -33.09 3.55 -3.72
CA LEU A 55 -33.29 2.76 -2.51
C LEU A 55 -32.00 2.11 -1.99
N SER A 56 -31.18 1.65 -2.91
CA SER A 56 -29.99 0.86 -2.62
C SER A 56 -28.71 1.67 -2.58
N SER A 57 -28.78 3.00 -2.73
CA SER A 57 -27.61 3.85 -2.90
C SER A 57 -26.74 3.45 -4.09
N GLY A 58 -27.38 3.23 -5.25
CA GLY A 58 -26.71 3.04 -6.53
C GLY A 58 -26.53 1.61 -7.01
N LEU A 59 -27.16 0.62 -6.39
CA LEU A 59 -27.10 -0.77 -6.84
C LEU A 59 -28.47 -1.26 -7.33
N VAL A 60 -28.51 -2.04 -8.42
CA VAL A 60 -29.72 -2.74 -8.91
C VAL A 60 -29.38 -4.10 -9.44
N THR A 61 -30.19 -5.08 -9.11
CA THR A 61 -30.11 -6.44 -9.67
C THR A 61 -31.31 -6.70 -10.59
N LEU A 62 -31.02 -7.15 -11.79
CA LEU A 62 -32.01 -7.66 -12.73
C LEU A 62 -31.99 -9.18 -12.70
N GLU A 63 -33.17 -9.80 -12.42
CA GLU A 63 -33.35 -11.25 -12.48
C GLU A 63 -34.18 -11.61 -13.70
N PHE A 64 -33.64 -12.47 -14.58
CA PHE A 64 -34.32 -13.03 -15.75
C PHE A 64 -34.97 -14.37 -15.37
N VAL A 65 -36.21 -14.31 -14.90
CA VAL A 65 -36.90 -15.44 -14.32
C VAL A 65 -37.20 -16.59 -15.32
N ASP A 66 -37.10 -16.31 -16.63
CA ASP A 66 -37.27 -17.29 -17.68
C ASP A 66 -36.03 -18.16 -17.94
N LEU A 67 -34.87 -17.75 -17.39
CA LEU A 67 -33.64 -18.53 -17.47
C LEU A 67 -33.59 -19.60 -16.36
N PRO A 68 -32.90 -20.73 -16.59
CA PRO A 68 -32.71 -21.78 -15.57
C PRO A 68 -32.07 -21.20 -14.27
N GLU A 69 -32.38 -21.84 -13.12
CA GLU A 69 -31.86 -21.36 -11.81
C GLU A 69 -30.32 -21.30 -11.71
N HIS A 70 -29.61 -22.13 -12.48
CA HIS A 70 -28.15 -22.19 -12.47
C HIS A 70 -27.51 -21.47 -13.66
N ASP A 71 -28.28 -20.72 -14.44
CA ASP A 71 -27.75 -19.95 -15.56
C ASP A 71 -27.00 -18.75 -15.03
N PRO A 72 -25.70 -18.56 -15.41
CA PRO A 72 -24.88 -17.43 -14.95
C PRO A 72 -25.42 -16.05 -15.37
N ASP A 73 -26.23 -16.01 -16.44
CA ASP A 73 -26.88 -14.80 -16.93
C ASP A 73 -28.24 -14.53 -16.29
N ARG A 74 -28.73 -15.41 -15.43
CA ARG A 74 -30.04 -15.26 -14.77
C ARG A 74 -30.13 -14.01 -13.93
N GLU A 75 -29.01 -13.65 -13.23
CA GLU A 75 -28.92 -12.45 -12.42
C GLU A 75 -27.82 -11.55 -12.95
N ARG A 76 -28.15 -10.27 -13.16
CA ARG A 76 -27.18 -9.24 -13.54
C ARG A 76 -27.29 -8.08 -12.58
N MET A 77 -26.21 -7.80 -11.88
CA MET A 77 -26.08 -6.65 -10.99
C MET A 77 -25.49 -5.48 -11.76
N PHE A 78 -26.01 -4.29 -11.51
CA PHE A 78 -25.53 -3.02 -12.07
C PHE A 78 -25.31 -2.03 -10.92
N SER A 79 -24.31 -1.18 -11.07
CA SER A 79 -24.02 -0.08 -10.16
C SER A 79 -23.90 1.24 -10.91
N GLU A 80 -24.44 2.32 -10.37
CA GLU A 80 -24.18 3.66 -10.87
C GLU A 80 -22.84 4.22 -10.33
N HIS A 81 -22.25 3.56 -9.34
CA HIS A 81 -20.94 3.90 -8.81
C HIS A 81 -19.87 2.96 -9.36
N LEU A 82 -18.60 3.38 -9.27
CA LEU A 82 -17.45 2.55 -9.62
C LEU A 82 -17.22 1.48 -8.54
N VAL A 83 -17.99 0.40 -8.62
CA VAL A 83 -17.92 -0.74 -7.69
C VAL A 83 -17.62 -2.02 -8.48
N CYS A 84 -16.66 -2.80 -8.01
CA CYS A 84 -16.47 -4.14 -8.51
C CYS A 84 -17.59 -5.06 -7.99
N LEU A 85 -18.40 -5.59 -8.90
CA LEU A 85 -19.57 -6.42 -8.54
C LEU A 85 -19.20 -7.81 -7.99
N TYR A 86 -17.92 -8.25 -8.14
CA TYR A 86 -17.44 -9.55 -7.68
C TYR A 86 -16.93 -9.52 -6.24
N ASP A 87 -16.21 -8.47 -5.86
CA ASP A 87 -15.54 -8.36 -4.54
C ASP A 87 -16.05 -7.19 -3.70
N GLY A 88 -16.95 -6.37 -4.25
CA GLY A 88 -17.53 -5.20 -3.57
C GLY A 88 -16.57 -4.02 -3.39
N ASN A 89 -15.38 -4.06 -3.98
CA ASN A 89 -14.43 -2.94 -3.92
C ASN A 89 -15.03 -1.71 -4.59
N GLN A 90 -15.08 -0.63 -3.84
CA GLN A 90 -15.53 0.68 -4.33
C GLN A 90 -14.32 1.50 -4.77
N PHE A 91 -14.44 2.14 -5.91
CA PHE A 91 -13.44 3.06 -6.42
C PHE A 91 -13.98 4.49 -6.34
N GLU A 92 -13.11 5.41 -5.92
CA GLU A 92 -13.43 6.83 -5.95
C GLU A 92 -13.62 7.29 -7.40
N GLU A 93 -14.54 8.24 -7.61
CA GLU A 93 -14.72 8.88 -8.91
C GLU A 93 -13.42 9.60 -9.31
N LEU A 94 -12.93 9.29 -10.52
CA LEU A 94 -11.70 9.86 -11.01
C LEU A 94 -11.97 11.27 -11.57
N GLU A 95 -11.29 12.25 -11.01
CA GLU A 95 -11.28 13.62 -11.47
C GLU A 95 -9.92 13.99 -12.07
N PRO A 96 -9.76 15.07 -12.82
CA PRO A 96 -8.46 15.51 -13.34
C PRO A 96 -7.37 15.62 -12.29
N ARG A 97 -7.72 16.02 -11.04
CA ARG A 97 -6.80 16.08 -9.90
C ARG A 97 -6.27 14.71 -9.46
N SER A 98 -6.97 13.61 -9.78
CA SER A 98 -6.53 12.23 -9.51
C SER A 98 -5.35 11.81 -10.38
N PHE A 99 -5.06 12.54 -11.46
CA PHE A 99 -3.92 12.31 -12.35
C PHE A 99 -2.75 13.29 -12.10
N SER A 100 -2.81 14.08 -11.03
CA SER A 100 -1.76 15.00 -10.63
C SER A 100 -0.93 14.44 -9.48
N PHE A 101 0.38 14.28 -9.68
CA PHE A 101 1.31 13.88 -8.61
C PHE A 101 1.56 15.00 -7.58
N ASN A 102 1.19 16.26 -7.87
CA ASN A 102 1.23 17.38 -6.93
C ASN A 102 -0.05 17.51 -6.09
N SER A 103 -1.04 16.64 -6.33
CA SER A 103 -2.31 16.63 -5.60
C SER A 103 -2.37 15.39 -4.68
N PRO A 104 -2.81 15.51 -3.44
CA PRO A 104 -2.97 14.37 -2.54
C PRO A 104 -4.01 13.36 -3.05
N PHE A 105 -4.88 13.78 -3.97
CA PHE A 105 -5.85 12.90 -4.62
C PHE A 105 -5.21 11.93 -5.61
N GLY A 106 -4.14 12.36 -6.31
CA GLY A 106 -3.45 11.55 -7.32
C GLY A 106 -2.08 11.04 -6.90
N ALA A 107 -1.38 11.74 -6.00
CA ALA A 107 -0.04 11.41 -5.59
C ALA A 107 0.06 10.02 -4.94
N CYS A 108 1.10 9.27 -5.28
CA CYS A 108 1.45 8.04 -4.58
C CYS A 108 1.62 8.32 -3.08
N PRO A 109 0.91 7.64 -2.17
CA PRO A 109 0.96 7.93 -0.73
C PRO A 109 2.33 7.61 -0.12
N GLU A 110 3.06 6.65 -0.70
CA GLU A 110 4.36 6.22 -0.19
C GLU A 110 5.48 7.25 -0.43
N CYS A 111 5.54 7.86 -1.61
CA CYS A 111 6.55 8.85 -1.97
C CYS A 111 6.00 10.27 -2.09
N THR A 112 4.74 10.50 -1.70
CA THR A 112 4.06 11.80 -1.80
C THR A 112 4.18 12.48 -3.17
N GLY A 113 4.21 11.66 -4.25
CA GLY A 113 4.33 12.12 -5.63
C GLY A 113 5.75 12.40 -6.10
N LEU A 114 6.78 12.12 -5.30
CA LEU A 114 8.20 12.30 -5.69
C LEU A 114 8.66 11.26 -6.70
N GLY A 115 8.14 10.03 -6.62
CA GLY A 115 8.54 8.91 -7.46
C GLY A 115 9.73 8.13 -6.92
N ASN A 116 10.50 8.71 -6.01
CA ASN A 116 11.70 8.14 -5.43
C ASN A 116 11.60 8.14 -3.91
N LYS A 117 12.44 7.33 -3.26
CA LYS A 117 12.66 7.33 -1.82
C LYS A 117 14.15 7.30 -1.53
N MET A 118 14.55 7.88 -0.40
CA MET A 118 15.88 7.67 0.14
C MET A 118 15.89 6.35 0.91
N GLU A 119 16.79 5.46 0.56
CA GLU A 119 16.99 4.17 1.20
C GLU A 119 18.44 4.03 1.66
N VAL A 120 18.65 3.45 2.85
CA VAL A 120 19.98 3.26 3.41
C VAL A 120 20.74 2.23 2.57
N ASP A 121 21.91 2.63 2.11
CA ASP A 121 22.79 1.77 1.33
C ASP A 121 23.83 1.10 2.24
N VAL A 122 23.79 -0.23 2.27
CA VAL A 122 24.70 -1.03 3.10
C VAL A 122 26.17 -0.81 2.70
N ASP A 123 26.46 -0.58 1.42
CA ASP A 123 27.84 -0.35 0.97
C ASP A 123 28.38 1.03 1.43
N LEU A 124 27.49 2.01 1.63
CA LEU A 124 27.86 3.31 2.22
C LEU A 124 28.00 3.23 3.74
N VAL A 125 27.21 2.37 4.39
CA VAL A 125 27.27 2.12 5.83
C VAL A 125 28.52 1.31 6.21
N ILE A 126 28.94 0.38 5.33
CA ILE A 126 30.11 -0.49 5.51
C ILE A 126 31.10 -0.25 4.34
N PRO A 127 31.75 0.91 4.29
CA PRO A 127 32.59 1.27 3.14
C PRO A 127 33.83 0.39 3.01
N ASN A 128 34.27 -0.22 4.11
CA ASN A 128 35.40 -1.15 4.10
C ASN A 128 35.04 -2.44 4.86
N PRO A 129 34.63 -3.50 4.15
CA PRO A 129 34.25 -4.79 4.76
C PRO A 129 35.46 -5.60 5.30
N ASP A 130 36.68 -5.14 5.09
CA ASP A 130 37.89 -5.71 5.68
C ASP A 130 38.13 -5.26 7.12
N LEU A 131 37.50 -4.17 7.57
CA LEU A 131 37.55 -3.75 8.97
C LEU A 131 36.68 -4.65 9.84
N SER A 132 37.10 -4.76 11.10
CA SER A 132 36.32 -5.37 12.17
C SER A 132 35.41 -4.33 12.84
N LEU A 133 34.48 -4.77 13.68
CA LEU A 133 33.61 -3.88 14.45
C LEU A 133 34.38 -3.03 15.46
N GLU A 134 35.49 -3.54 16.01
CA GLU A 134 36.39 -2.77 16.87
C GLU A 134 37.17 -1.69 16.11
N GLU A 135 37.46 -1.93 14.84
CA GLU A 135 38.12 -0.97 13.94
C GLU A 135 37.14 0.03 13.32
N GLY A 136 35.84 -0.08 13.61
CA GLY A 136 34.81 0.84 13.11
C GLY A 136 34.25 0.46 11.75
N ALA A 137 34.05 -0.80 11.44
CA ALA A 137 33.46 -1.26 10.19
C ALA A 137 32.09 -0.62 9.87
N ILE A 138 31.31 -0.26 10.90
CA ILE A 138 30.02 0.43 10.76
C ILE A 138 30.27 1.94 10.88
N ASP A 139 30.47 2.61 9.73
CA ASP A 139 30.92 4.00 9.67
C ASP A 139 30.02 4.99 10.44
N PRO A 140 28.66 4.91 10.39
CA PRO A 140 27.78 5.79 11.17
C PRO A 140 28.02 5.74 12.69
N TRP A 141 28.57 4.66 13.19
CA TRP A 141 28.87 4.44 14.61
C TRP A 141 30.35 4.56 14.96
N ALA A 142 31.22 4.77 13.97
CA ALA A 142 32.69 4.70 14.13
C ALA A 142 33.32 5.87 14.87
N SER A 143 32.58 6.95 15.20
CA SER A 143 33.19 8.18 15.75
C SER A 143 32.43 8.80 16.91
N GLY A 144 33.18 9.51 17.79
CA GLY A 144 32.66 10.36 18.86
C GLY A 144 31.98 9.62 20.01
N HIS A 145 31.08 10.29 20.72
CA HIS A 145 30.36 9.74 21.88
C HIS A 145 29.41 8.59 21.51
N ILE A 146 29.03 8.47 20.23
CA ILE A 146 28.14 7.44 19.69
C ILE A 146 28.86 6.09 19.65
N PHE A 147 30.17 6.09 19.35
CA PHE A 147 30.96 4.86 19.29
C PHE A 147 30.89 4.04 20.58
N ASP A 148 31.16 4.65 21.74
CA ASP A 148 31.14 3.95 23.03
C ASP A 148 29.76 3.35 23.37
N TYR A 149 28.70 4.03 22.95
CA TYR A 149 27.35 3.56 23.17
C TYR A 149 27.04 2.33 22.30
N PHE A 150 27.23 2.44 20.99
CA PHE A 150 26.95 1.34 20.06
C PHE A 150 27.95 0.18 20.24
N PHE A 151 29.20 0.46 20.59
CA PHE A 151 30.17 -0.58 20.88
C PHE A 151 29.74 -1.48 22.06
N ARG A 152 29.16 -0.88 23.13
CA ARG A 152 28.60 -1.66 24.24
C ARG A 152 27.40 -2.49 23.83
N LEU A 153 26.52 -1.95 23.01
CA LEU A 153 25.37 -2.67 22.46
C LEU A 153 25.82 -3.83 21.57
N THR A 154 26.73 -3.57 20.66
CA THR A 154 27.30 -4.56 19.74
C THR A 154 28.03 -5.67 20.52
N LYS A 155 28.72 -5.32 21.60
CA LYS A 155 29.35 -6.30 22.49
C LYS A 155 28.35 -7.16 23.23
N ALA A 156 27.23 -6.63 23.66
CA ALA A 156 26.13 -7.39 24.24
C ALA A 156 25.55 -8.36 23.23
N LEU A 157 25.29 -7.88 22.01
CA LEU A 157 24.77 -8.70 20.89
C LEU A 157 25.76 -9.80 20.49
N SER A 158 27.08 -9.52 20.50
CA SER A 158 28.10 -10.50 20.16
C SER A 158 28.13 -11.70 21.13
N ASN A 159 27.91 -11.44 22.42
CA ASN A 159 27.80 -12.50 23.42
C ASN A 159 26.52 -13.37 23.26
N GLU A 160 25.44 -12.74 22.78
CA GLU A 160 24.16 -13.46 22.58
C GLU A 160 24.17 -14.30 21.30
N LEU A 161 24.75 -13.80 20.24
CA LEU A 161 24.80 -14.44 18.92
C LEU A 161 26.10 -15.22 18.67
N ASP A 162 27.02 -15.29 19.66
CA ASP A 162 28.29 -15.98 19.62
C ASP A 162 29.18 -15.62 18.42
N PHE A 163 29.49 -14.33 18.27
CA PHE A 163 30.44 -13.84 17.27
C PHE A 163 31.50 -12.92 17.86
N SER A 164 32.70 -12.84 17.24
CA SER A 164 33.81 -11.98 17.68
C SER A 164 33.76 -10.61 17.04
N LEU A 165 34.08 -9.56 17.83
CA LEU A 165 34.15 -8.18 17.37
C LEU A 165 35.40 -7.86 16.53
N ASN A 166 36.45 -8.69 16.64
CA ASN A 166 37.76 -8.51 15.98
C ASN A 166 37.84 -9.19 14.61
N VAL A 167 36.74 -9.81 14.17
CA VAL A 167 36.66 -10.47 12.86
C VAL A 167 36.23 -9.43 11.82
N PRO A 168 36.86 -9.36 10.63
CA PRO A 168 36.41 -8.51 9.54
C PRO A 168 34.95 -8.70 9.22
N TRP A 169 34.23 -7.61 8.91
CA TRP A 169 32.80 -7.61 8.58
C TRP A 169 32.41 -8.72 7.58
N LYS A 170 33.18 -8.85 6.50
CA LYS A 170 32.91 -9.85 5.46
C LYS A 170 32.95 -11.31 5.95
N LYS A 171 33.63 -11.57 7.08
CA LYS A 171 33.74 -12.92 7.69
C LYS A 171 32.76 -13.14 8.84
N LEU A 172 32.01 -12.13 9.25
CA LEU A 172 30.97 -12.30 10.27
C LEU A 172 29.87 -13.26 9.78
N PRO A 173 29.30 -14.08 10.67
CA PRO A 173 28.14 -14.90 10.34
C PRO A 173 26.99 -14.07 9.80
N LEU A 174 26.23 -14.61 8.84
CA LEU A 174 25.09 -13.90 8.21
C LEU A 174 24.07 -13.43 9.26
N LYS A 175 23.80 -14.26 10.28
CA LYS A 175 22.90 -13.91 11.38
C LYS A 175 23.37 -12.66 12.14
N ALA A 176 24.67 -12.57 12.41
CA ALA A 176 25.26 -11.41 13.09
C ALA A 176 25.17 -10.15 12.21
N ARG A 177 25.50 -10.26 10.91
CA ARG A 177 25.39 -9.14 9.97
C ARG A 177 23.95 -8.63 9.84
N ASN A 178 22.98 -9.55 9.72
CA ASN A 178 21.57 -9.17 9.64
C ASN A 178 21.10 -8.47 10.93
N ALA A 179 21.48 -8.99 12.11
CA ALA A 179 21.14 -8.35 13.37
C ALA A 179 21.78 -6.95 13.51
N LEU A 180 23.03 -6.78 13.08
CA LEU A 180 23.71 -5.48 13.09
C LEU A 180 23.09 -4.46 12.13
N LEU A 181 22.62 -4.92 10.97
CA LEU A 181 21.99 -4.06 9.95
C LEU A 181 20.53 -3.73 10.30
N HIS A 182 19.72 -4.73 10.60
CA HIS A 182 18.26 -4.61 10.71
C HIS A 182 17.72 -4.67 12.14
N GLY A 183 18.61 -4.92 13.12
CA GLY A 183 18.18 -5.08 14.51
C GLY A 183 17.94 -6.53 14.92
N ASN A 184 17.56 -6.71 16.17
CA ASN A 184 17.24 -7.98 16.78
C ASN A 184 15.88 -7.89 17.46
N ASP A 185 15.05 -8.92 17.31
CA ASP A 185 13.70 -9.00 17.90
C ASP A 185 13.72 -9.12 19.43
N HIS A 186 14.90 -9.37 20.01
CA HIS A 186 15.08 -9.57 21.43
C HIS A 186 15.84 -8.42 22.09
N GLU A 187 15.60 -8.22 23.39
CA GLU A 187 16.38 -7.27 24.18
C GLU A 187 17.77 -7.82 24.48
N VAL A 188 18.79 -7.03 24.22
CA VAL A 188 20.18 -7.34 24.59
C VAL A 188 20.50 -6.85 26.00
N GLN A 189 21.23 -7.66 26.77
CA GLN A 189 21.66 -7.30 28.11
C GLN A 189 23.01 -6.58 28.09
N VAL A 190 22.98 -5.29 28.34
CA VAL A 190 24.16 -4.43 28.34
C VAL A 190 24.73 -4.30 29.73
N LYS A 191 25.99 -4.72 29.92
CA LYS A 191 26.75 -4.56 31.17
C LYS A 191 27.69 -3.37 31.04
N TYR A 192 27.63 -2.43 31.98
CA TYR A 192 28.52 -1.26 32.01
C TYR A 192 28.96 -0.93 33.43
N LYS A 193 30.10 -0.25 33.55
CA LYS A 193 30.54 0.32 34.83
C LYS A 193 30.12 1.77 34.92
N ASN A 194 29.40 2.14 35.97
CA ASN A 194 29.01 3.52 36.19
C ASN A 194 30.24 4.39 36.63
N ARG A 195 30.08 5.71 36.74
CA ARG A 195 31.10 6.63 37.17
C ARG A 195 31.74 6.31 38.54
N TYR A 196 31.10 5.48 39.35
CA TYR A 196 31.60 5.01 40.66
C TYR A 196 32.25 3.62 40.61
N GLY A 197 32.51 3.07 39.41
CA GLY A 197 33.12 1.75 39.22
C GLY A 197 32.19 0.57 39.47
N ARG A 198 30.91 0.79 39.82
CA ARG A 198 29.94 -0.29 40.08
C ARG A 198 29.41 -0.84 38.79
N GLN A 199 29.40 -2.17 38.68
CA GLN A 199 28.81 -2.85 37.52
C GLN A 199 27.27 -2.72 37.57
N ARG A 200 26.68 -2.36 36.44
CA ARG A 200 25.24 -2.27 36.22
C ARG A 200 24.88 -3.03 34.95
N THR A 201 23.66 -3.57 34.92
CA THR A 201 23.08 -4.22 33.75
C THR A 201 21.75 -3.61 33.46
N TYR A 202 21.45 -3.39 32.18
CA TYR A 202 20.13 -2.99 31.70
C TYR A 202 19.81 -3.75 30.43
N SER A 203 18.53 -3.98 30.18
CA SER A 203 18.01 -4.55 28.92
C SER A 203 17.57 -3.45 27.99
N THR A 204 17.85 -3.59 26.70
CA THR A 204 17.40 -2.66 25.67
C THR A 204 17.28 -3.37 24.34
N GLY A 205 16.36 -2.92 23.47
CA GLY A 205 16.27 -3.37 22.10
C GLY A 205 17.51 -2.98 21.29
N PHE A 206 17.87 -3.78 20.31
CA PHE A 206 18.92 -3.47 19.35
C PHE A 206 18.28 -3.16 17.99
N GLU A 207 18.19 -1.86 17.67
CA GLU A 207 17.46 -1.39 16.47
C GLU A 207 18.16 -1.65 15.13
N GLY A 208 19.47 -1.93 15.15
CA GLY A 208 20.28 -2.03 13.93
C GLY A 208 20.60 -0.67 13.29
N VAL A 209 21.65 -0.67 12.43
CA VAL A 209 22.16 0.59 11.87
C VAL A 209 21.22 1.21 10.84
N ILE A 210 20.50 0.41 10.06
CA ILE A 210 19.57 0.91 9.05
C ILE A 210 18.44 1.68 9.72
N GLN A 211 17.73 1.05 10.66
CA GLN A 211 16.63 1.69 11.38
C GLN A 211 17.12 2.91 12.18
N TYR A 212 18.32 2.84 12.75
CA TYR A 212 18.94 3.99 13.42
C TYR A 212 19.10 5.20 12.47
N ILE A 213 19.64 4.98 11.25
CA ILE A 213 19.82 6.04 10.25
C ILE A 213 18.47 6.60 9.82
N GLU A 214 17.51 5.76 9.46
CA GLU A 214 16.18 6.17 9.02
C GLU A 214 15.45 6.99 10.09
N ARG A 215 15.43 6.52 11.33
CA ARG A 215 14.83 7.25 12.44
C ARG A 215 15.52 8.57 12.71
N LYS A 216 16.85 8.59 12.74
CA LYS A 216 17.61 9.81 12.95
C LYS A 216 17.47 10.81 11.81
N HIS A 217 17.33 10.36 10.57
CA HIS A 217 17.05 11.21 9.44
C HIS A 217 15.66 11.87 9.56
N GLN A 218 14.62 11.11 9.97
CA GLN A 218 13.28 11.63 10.18
C GLN A 218 13.19 12.60 11.39
N GLU A 219 13.88 12.28 12.50
CA GLU A 219 13.86 13.09 13.73
C GLU A 219 14.76 14.33 13.65
N SER A 220 15.65 14.43 12.65
CA SER A 220 16.63 15.50 12.58
C SER A 220 16.02 16.84 12.21
N GLU A 221 16.14 17.83 13.10
CA GLU A 221 15.75 19.22 12.85
C GLU A 221 16.87 20.04 12.20
N SER A 222 18.11 19.54 12.21
CA SER A 222 19.29 20.21 11.65
C SER A 222 19.57 19.70 10.24
N ASP A 223 19.62 20.61 9.26
CA ASP A 223 19.96 20.29 7.87
C ASP A 223 21.34 19.64 7.74
N SER A 224 22.34 20.12 8.47
CA SER A 224 23.70 19.54 8.50
C SER A 224 23.71 18.11 9.05
N SER A 225 22.85 17.79 10.02
CA SER A 225 22.75 16.43 10.57
C SER A 225 22.01 15.51 9.60
N ARG A 226 21.01 16.04 8.92
CA ARG A 226 20.26 15.30 7.88
C ARG A 226 21.17 14.98 6.69
N GLU A 227 21.90 15.95 6.19
CA GLU A 227 22.85 15.78 5.07
C GLU A 227 23.92 14.72 5.36
N LYS A 228 24.42 14.65 6.61
CA LYS A 228 25.35 13.59 7.02
C LYS A 228 24.72 12.20 6.96
N LEU A 229 23.45 12.07 7.34
CA LEU A 229 22.74 10.80 7.29
C LEU A 229 22.37 10.42 5.85
N GLU A 230 22.03 11.40 5.01
CA GLU A 230 21.81 11.21 3.57
C GLU A 230 23.07 10.70 2.86
N GLY A 231 24.27 11.00 3.39
CA GLY A 231 25.53 10.41 2.90
C GLY A 231 25.59 8.88 3.00
N TYR A 232 24.74 8.25 3.79
CA TYR A 232 24.58 6.79 3.90
C TYR A 232 23.39 6.25 3.13
N MET A 233 22.70 7.10 2.36
CA MET A 233 21.50 6.75 1.64
C MET A 233 21.69 6.96 0.14
N ARG A 234 20.88 6.23 -0.65
CA ARG A 234 20.76 6.46 -2.09
C ARG A 234 19.31 6.66 -2.46
N GLU A 235 19.11 7.40 -3.52
CA GLU A 235 17.80 7.59 -4.12
C GLU A 235 17.44 6.36 -4.95
N VAL A 236 16.31 5.72 -4.62
CA VAL A 236 15.77 4.56 -5.33
C VAL A 236 14.36 4.85 -5.82
N PRO A 237 13.93 4.25 -6.96
CA PRO A 237 12.54 4.34 -7.38
C PRO A 237 11.60 3.86 -6.27
N CYS A 238 10.53 4.60 -5.99
CA CYS A 238 9.56 4.23 -4.99
C CYS A 238 8.98 2.83 -5.27
N PRO A 239 9.05 1.88 -4.33
CA PRO A 239 8.62 0.51 -4.57
C PRO A 239 7.11 0.39 -4.83
N ALA A 240 6.29 1.31 -4.31
CA ALA A 240 4.85 1.29 -4.47
C ALA A 240 4.39 1.76 -5.86
N CYS A 241 5.06 2.75 -6.45
CA CYS A 241 4.67 3.30 -7.75
C CYS A 241 5.73 3.08 -8.86
N ALA A 242 6.86 2.45 -8.54
CA ALA A 242 7.98 2.21 -9.48
C ALA A 242 8.40 3.48 -10.27
N GLY A 243 8.39 4.64 -9.60
CA GLY A 243 8.71 5.93 -10.22
C GLY A 243 7.53 6.64 -10.91
N ALA A 244 6.36 6.01 -11.01
CA ALA A 244 5.19 6.59 -11.70
C ALA A 244 4.52 7.75 -10.95
N ARG A 245 4.83 8.00 -9.69
CA ARG A 245 4.39 9.13 -8.85
C ARG A 245 2.91 9.15 -8.46
N LEU A 246 2.07 8.31 -9.06
CA LEU A 246 0.62 8.32 -8.92
C LEU A 246 0.10 7.10 -8.16
N LYS A 247 -1.13 7.21 -7.66
CA LYS A 247 -1.87 6.10 -7.05
C LYS A 247 -2.14 4.99 -8.07
N PRO A 248 -2.24 3.71 -7.64
CA PRO A 248 -2.55 2.59 -8.53
C PRO A 248 -3.84 2.78 -9.34
N LEU A 249 -4.88 3.36 -8.75
CA LEU A 249 -6.15 3.64 -9.43
C LEU A 249 -5.97 4.56 -10.64
N SER A 250 -5.20 5.64 -10.48
CA SER A 250 -4.89 6.57 -11.59
C SER A 250 -4.05 5.90 -12.68
N LEU A 251 -3.15 4.99 -12.30
CA LEU A 251 -2.31 4.23 -13.22
C LEU A 251 -3.06 3.12 -13.95
N ALA A 252 -4.19 2.64 -13.39
CA ALA A 252 -5.04 1.65 -14.03
C ALA A 252 -5.87 2.22 -15.20
N VAL A 253 -6.01 3.53 -15.27
CA VAL A 253 -6.68 4.19 -16.42
C VAL A 253 -5.75 4.19 -17.62
N THR A 254 -6.23 3.66 -18.72
CA THR A 254 -5.46 3.58 -19.96
C THR A 254 -6.16 4.33 -21.09
N LEU A 255 -5.37 4.89 -21.98
CA LEU A 255 -5.76 5.49 -23.23
C LEU A 255 -5.02 4.76 -24.35
N ASN A 256 -5.75 4.04 -25.21
CA ASN A 256 -5.16 3.14 -26.21
C ASN A 256 -4.08 2.22 -25.60
N ASP A 257 -4.45 1.51 -24.54
CA ASP A 257 -3.64 0.55 -23.76
C ASP A 257 -2.42 1.14 -23.03
N LYS A 258 -2.25 2.47 -22.98
CA LYS A 258 -1.17 3.12 -22.25
C LYS A 258 -1.70 3.93 -21.07
N SER A 259 -1.10 3.72 -19.89
CA SER A 259 -1.35 4.56 -18.73
C SER A 259 -0.69 5.94 -18.88
N ILE A 260 -1.14 6.92 -18.10
CA ILE A 260 -0.53 8.25 -18.07
C ILE A 260 0.98 8.22 -17.77
N ALA A 261 1.44 7.30 -16.91
CA ALA A 261 2.87 7.14 -16.61
C ALA A 261 3.64 6.62 -17.83
N GLN A 262 3.09 5.66 -18.56
CA GLN A 262 3.71 5.14 -19.78
C GLN A 262 3.77 6.21 -20.89
N ILE A 263 2.72 7.03 -21.01
CA ILE A 263 2.71 8.14 -21.98
C ILE A 263 3.74 9.20 -21.59
N ALA A 264 3.84 9.53 -20.29
CA ALA A 264 4.80 10.51 -19.79
C ALA A 264 6.28 10.07 -19.90
N GLN A 265 6.55 8.78 -20.04
CA GLN A 265 7.89 8.21 -20.27
C GLN A 265 8.30 8.23 -21.75
N LEU A 266 7.35 8.47 -22.67
CA LEU A 266 7.68 8.54 -24.09
C LEU A 266 8.55 9.77 -24.39
N PRO A 267 9.53 9.66 -25.30
CA PRO A 267 10.18 10.82 -25.90
C PRO A 267 9.14 11.79 -26.49
N ILE A 268 9.40 13.09 -26.44
CA ILE A 268 8.43 14.12 -26.87
C ILE A 268 7.89 13.86 -28.28
N GLY A 269 8.75 13.43 -29.22
CA GLY A 269 8.35 13.10 -30.61
C GLY A 269 7.37 11.93 -30.65
N GLU A 270 7.66 10.85 -29.92
CA GLU A 270 6.80 9.66 -29.86
C GLU A 270 5.48 9.95 -29.16
N CYS A 271 5.50 10.76 -28.09
CA CYS A 271 4.30 11.22 -27.42
C CYS A 271 3.42 12.04 -28.36
N ALA A 272 4.01 12.96 -29.13
CA ALA A 272 3.28 13.76 -30.12
C ALA A 272 2.63 12.90 -31.23
N GLU A 273 3.35 11.89 -31.73
CA GLU A 273 2.77 10.96 -32.72
C GLU A 273 1.70 10.07 -32.10
N PHE A 274 1.88 9.58 -30.88
CA PHE A 274 0.87 8.81 -30.16
C PHE A 274 -0.43 9.62 -30.03
N LEU A 275 -0.35 10.89 -29.61
CA LEU A 275 -1.53 11.75 -29.42
C LEU A 275 -2.21 12.11 -30.76
N LYS A 276 -1.46 12.27 -31.87
CA LYS A 276 -2.02 12.54 -33.19
C LYS A 276 -2.77 11.34 -33.80
N THR A 277 -2.28 10.13 -33.52
CA THR A 277 -2.86 8.88 -34.06
C THR A 277 -3.98 8.31 -33.21
N LEU A 278 -4.37 9.00 -32.15
CA LEU A 278 -5.34 8.54 -31.18
C LEU A 278 -6.75 8.57 -31.77
N GLU A 279 -7.35 7.39 -31.90
CA GLU A 279 -8.75 7.26 -32.30
C GLU A 279 -9.64 7.29 -31.05
N LEU A 280 -10.29 8.43 -30.80
CA LEU A 280 -11.17 8.62 -29.66
C LEU A 280 -12.61 8.32 -30.05
N SER A 281 -13.30 7.56 -29.21
CA SER A 281 -14.75 7.37 -29.29
C SER A 281 -15.50 8.71 -29.05
N PRO A 282 -16.79 8.83 -29.44
CA PRO A 282 -17.58 10.05 -29.18
C PRO A 282 -17.68 10.44 -27.70
N ARG A 283 -17.48 9.48 -26.77
CA ARG A 283 -17.48 9.74 -25.33
C ARG A 283 -16.12 10.21 -24.78
N GLU A 284 -15.04 9.91 -25.49
CA GLU A 284 -13.67 10.27 -25.11
C GLU A 284 -13.23 11.62 -25.71
N ARG A 285 -14.01 12.18 -26.62
CA ARG A 285 -13.85 13.52 -27.21
C ARG A 285 -14.56 14.56 -26.36
#